data_884d45501df59631ecbc391f54838338
#
_entry.id   884d45501df59631ecbc391f54838338
#
_cell.length_a   1.000
_cell.length_b   1.000
_cell.length_c   1.000
_cell.angle_alpha   90.00
_cell.angle_beta   90.00
_cell.angle_gamma   90.00
#
_symmetry.space_group_name_H-M   'P 1'
#
loop_
_entity.id
_entity.type
_entity.pdbx_description
1 polymer ?
#
loop_
_entity_poly.entity_id
_entity_poly.type
_entity_poly.pdbx_seq_one_letter_code
_entity_poly.pdbx_strand_id
1 'polypeptide(L)'
;GTGKTLCAEVFAGQLGLPFFFVKLDSLISSFLGETATNIRKTFEFARRQPCVLFFDEFDAIARSREEGNDHSELRRVVNSLLIFIDQIQPGGFLIAATNLDAHLDPAIWRRFDEVVWFDHPDEAMVRRYLTNALKNTETEFEAEDFVQSLADYSYAELEKICNQAKKISLLDRRKSISKKDFRDAIRYAERRRMRLRKLSNNQ
;
A
#
# COMPACT_ATOMS: atom_id res chain seq x y z
N GLY A 1 -2.86 0.78 -3.82
CA GLY A 1 -2.74 -0.37 -4.70
C GLY A 1 -1.53 -0.40 -5.62
N THR A 2 -0.54 0.52 -5.44
CA THR A 2 0.68 0.62 -6.28
C THR A 2 1.82 -0.31 -5.83
N GLY A 3 1.69 -1.03 -4.70
CA GLY A 3 2.67 -2.03 -4.26
C GLY A 3 3.59 -1.60 -3.13
N LYS A 4 3.35 -0.50 -2.43
CA LYS A 4 4.19 0.01 -1.33
C LYS A 4 4.50 -1.05 -0.27
N THR A 5 3.47 -1.67 0.29
CA THR A 5 3.60 -2.71 1.33
C THR A 5 4.35 -3.94 0.82
N LEU A 6 4.00 -4.42 -0.38
CA LEU A 6 4.67 -5.56 -1.01
C LEU A 6 6.16 -5.29 -1.25
N CYS A 7 6.52 -4.07 -1.68
CA CYS A 7 7.91 -3.68 -1.88
C CYS A 7 8.71 -3.75 -0.58
N ALA A 8 8.14 -3.26 0.52
CA ALA A 8 8.80 -3.31 1.83
C ALA A 8 8.99 -4.75 2.34
N GLU A 9 8.00 -5.62 2.12
CA GLU A 9 8.08 -7.02 2.48
C GLU A 9 9.15 -7.76 1.66
N VAL A 10 9.17 -7.56 0.34
CA VAL A 10 10.20 -8.14 -0.55
C VAL A 10 11.60 -7.63 -0.19
N PHE A 11 11.73 -6.34 0.12
CA PHE A 11 12.98 -5.74 0.56
C PHE A 11 13.52 -6.43 1.82
N ALA A 12 12.67 -6.62 2.84
CA ALA A 12 13.04 -7.34 4.06
C ALA A 12 13.48 -8.78 3.75
N GLY A 13 12.73 -9.48 2.90
CA GLY A 13 13.05 -10.84 2.48
C GLY A 13 14.40 -10.96 1.76
N GLN A 14 14.73 -10.00 0.89
CA GLN A 14 16.02 -9.98 0.17
C GLN A 14 17.21 -9.71 1.11
N LEU A 15 17.00 -8.95 2.18
CA LEU A 15 18.04 -8.69 3.20
C LEU A 15 18.11 -9.79 4.24
N GLY A 16 17.19 -10.76 4.25
CA GLY A 16 17.10 -11.77 5.30
C GLY A 16 16.73 -11.20 6.67
N LEU A 17 16.07 -10.03 6.71
CA LEU A 17 15.69 -9.38 7.95
C LEU A 17 14.24 -9.71 8.32
N PRO A 18 13.93 -9.83 9.62
CA PRO A 18 12.56 -9.89 10.09
C PRO A 18 11.75 -8.67 9.66
N PHE A 19 10.53 -8.89 9.17
CA PHE A 19 9.59 -7.85 8.76
C PHE A 19 8.50 -7.67 9.81
N PHE A 20 8.40 -6.47 10.38
CA PHE A 20 7.38 -6.12 11.35
C PHE A 20 6.42 -5.09 10.76
N PHE A 21 5.21 -5.54 10.51
CA PHE A 21 4.13 -4.72 9.99
C PHE A 21 3.38 -4.03 11.14
N VAL A 22 3.31 -2.71 11.10
CA VAL A 22 2.64 -1.88 12.10
C VAL A 22 1.61 -1.00 11.42
N LYS A 23 0.35 -1.18 11.79
CA LYS A 23 -0.71 -0.25 11.42
C LYS A 23 -0.74 0.89 12.40
N LEU A 24 -0.52 2.10 11.93
CA LEU A 24 -0.41 3.26 12.79
C LEU A 24 -1.76 3.66 13.40
N ASP A 25 -2.86 3.47 12.67
CA ASP A 25 -4.22 3.68 13.16
C ASP A 25 -4.54 2.84 14.40
N SER A 26 -4.04 1.60 14.45
CA SER A 26 -4.23 0.71 15.60
C SER A 26 -3.34 1.03 16.80
N LEU A 27 -2.28 1.83 16.60
CA LEU A 27 -1.47 2.37 17.69
C LEU A 27 -2.08 3.63 18.29
N ILE A 28 -2.84 4.40 17.52
CA ILE A 28 -3.54 5.59 17.95
C ILE A 28 -4.81 5.13 18.67
N SER A 29 -4.72 4.99 19.97
CA SER A 29 -5.84 4.63 20.85
C SER A 29 -6.70 5.86 21.17
N SER A 30 -7.97 5.62 21.52
CA SER A 30 -8.87 6.66 22.08
C SER A 30 -8.32 7.30 23.35
N PHE A 31 -7.37 6.63 24.02
CA PHE A 31 -6.62 7.14 25.17
C PHE A 31 -5.21 7.53 24.71
N LEU A 32 -4.99 8.82 24.49
CA LEU A 32 -3.75 9.38 23.95
C LEU A 32 -2.49 9.02 24.77
N GLY A 33 -2.63 8.84 26.09
CA GLY A 33 -1.53 8.39 26.95
C GLY A 33 -1.04 6.96 26.64
N GLU A 34 -1.89 6.09 26.10
CA GLU A 34 -1.51 4.73 25.69
C GLU A 34 -0.79 4.73 24.34
N THR A 35 -1.11 5.67 23.45
CA THR A 35 -0.49 5.79 22.12
C THR A 35 1.02 5.95 22.21
N ALA A 36 1.52 6.88 23.00
CA ALA A 36 2.96 7.08 23.19
C ALA A 36 3.63 5.85 23.79
N THR A 37 2.96 5.15 24.70
CA THR A 37 3.45 3.91 25.30
C THR A 37 3.53 2.77 24.27
N ASN A 38 2.52 2.64 23.40
CA ASN A 38 2.48 1.62 22.36
C ASN A 38 3.56 1.85 21.30
N ILE A 39 3.74 3.09 20.85
CA ILE A 39 4.84 3.48 19.97
C ILE A 39 6.19 3.11 20.62
N ARG A 40 6.41 3.50 21.86
CA ARG A 40 7.63 3.17 22.58
C ARG A 40 7.91 1.66 22.61
N LYS A 41 6.92 0.84 22.98
CA LYS A 41 7.05 -0.64 23.00
C LYS A 41 7.42 -1.19 21.64
N THR A 42 6.84 -0.67 20.55
CA THR A 42 7.14 -1.08 19.18
C THR A 42 8.63 -0.83 18.84
N PHE A 43 9.13 0.36 19.16
CA PHE A 43 10.54 0.68 18.91
C PHE A 43 11.49 -0.06 19.85
N GLU A 44 11.16 -0.25 21.14
CA GLU A 44 11.94 -1.07 22.06
C GLU A 44 12.03 -2.52 21.59
N PHE A 45 10.97 -3.04 20.99
CA PHE A 45 10.99 -4.36 20.36
C PHE A 45 11.92 -4.40 19.13
N ALA A 46 11.81 -3.43 18.24
CA ALA A 46 12.64 -3.32 17.04
C ALA A 46 14.14 -3.12 17.35
N ARG A 47 14.47 -2.57 18.53
CA ARG A 47 15.85 -2.40 18.98
C ARG A 47 16.56 -3.69 19.41
N ARG A 48 15.84 -4.80 19.60
CA ARG A 48 16.44 -6.06 20.08
C ARG A 48 17.26 -6.77 19.02
N GLN A 49 16.96 -6.52 17.75
CA GLN A 49 17.66 -7.11 16.60
C GLN A 49 17.44 -6.26 15.34
N PRO A 50 18.37 -6.28 14.37
CA PRO A 50 18.15 -5.68 13.07
C PRO A 50 16.87 -6.22 12.44
N CYS A 51 16.02 -5.33 11.94
CA CYS A 51 14.73 -5.68 11.34
C CYS A 51 14.27 -4.60 10.38
N VAL A 52 13.27 -4.90 9.57
CA VAL A 52 12.50 -3.91 8.82
C VAL A 52 11.21 -3.62 9.59
N LEU A 53 11.11 -2.41 10.14
CA LEU A 53 9.91 -1.91 10.79
C LEU A 53 9.11 -1.11 9.77
N PHE A 54 7.95 -1.62 9.38
CA PHE A 54 7.10 -1.01 8.36
C PHE A 54 5.84 -0.41 8.98
N PHE A 55 5.68 0.90 8.82
CA PHE A 55 4.48 1.63 9.21
C PHE A 55 3.59 1.86 8.00
N ASP A 56 2.39 1.28 8.00
CA ASP A 56 1.37 1.57 7.00
C ASP A 56 0.44 2.69 7.47
N GLU A 57 -0.18 3.37 6.50
CA GLU A 57 -1.11 4.48 6.75
C GLU A 57 -0.49 5.58 7.63
N PHE A 58 0.75 5.96 7.32
CA PHE A 58 1.50 6.93 8.13
C PHE A 58 0.81 8.31 8.20
N ASP A 59 -0.08 8.60 7.27
CA ASP A 59 -0.95 9.78 7.26
C ASP A 59 -2.00 9.80 8.39
N ALA A 60 -2.22 8.68 9.08
CA ALA A 60 -3.10 8.66 10.25
C ALA A 60 -2.66 9.66 11.34
N ILE A 61 -1.35 9.93 11.45
CA ILE A 61 -0.80 10.96 12.33
C ILE A 61 -1.23 12.37 11.91
N ALA A 62 -1.31 12.63 10.61
CA ALA A 62 -1.69 13.92 10.09
C ALA A 62 -3.21 14.16 10.28
N ARG A 63 -4.03 13.16 9.95
CA ARG A 63 -5.49 13.22 10.07
C ARG A 63 -5.94 13.47 11.52
N SER A 64 -5.30 12.84 12.47
CA SER A 64 -5.63 13.04 13.89
C SER A 64 -5.37 14.45 14.41
N ARG A 65 -4.61 15.28 13.67
CA ARG A 65 -4.43 16.72 13.97
C ARG A 65 -5.63 17.58 13.56
N GLU A 66 -6.38 17.17 12.53
CA GLU A 66 -7.50 17.94 12.00
C GLU A 66 -8.80 17.68 12.77
N GLU A 67 -8.95 16.48 13.33
CA GLU A 67 -10.20 16.02 13.95
C GLU A 67 -10.30 16.24 15.47
N GLY A 68 -9.23 16.65 16.17
CA GLY A 68 -9.20 16.65 17.64
C GLY A 68 -9.00 18.00 18.30
N ASN A 69 -9.77 18.26 19.35
CA ASN A 69 -9.65 19.43 20.23
C ASN A 69 -8.35 19.47 21.08
N ASP A 70 -7.52 18.43 21.05
CA ASP A 70 -6.33 18.31 21.91
C ASP A 70 -5.02 18.27 21.10
N HIS A 71 -4.75 19.39 20.43
CA HIS A 71 -3.52 19.59 19.64
C HIS A 71 -2.22 19.37 20.44
N SER A 72 -2.26 19.45 21.77
CA SER A 72 -1.06 19.35 22.61
C SER A 72 -0.56 17.90 22.75
N GLU A 73 -1.47 16.93 22.90
CA GLU A 73 -1.12 15.52 23.08
C GLU A 73 -0.72 14.87 21.78
N LEU A 74 -1.39 15.19 20.69
CA LEU A 74 -0.98 14.72 19.36
C LEU A 74 0.41 15.21 18.96
N ARG A 75 0.77 16.45 19.28
CA ARG A 75 2.14 16.95 19.12
C ARG A 75 3.15 16.14 19.93
N ARG A 76 2.79 15.71 21.14
CA ARG A 76 3.65 14.83 21.96
C ARG A 76 3.85 13.46 21.32
N VAL A 77 2.79 12.86 20.75
CA VAL A 77 2.85 11.59 20.03
C VAL A 77 3.77 11.70 18.82
N VAL A 78 3.58 12.75 17.99
CA VAL A 78 4.44 13.01 16.84
C VAL A 78 5.89 13.25 17.26
N ASN A 79 6.14 14.07 18.27
CA ASN A 79 7.48 14.33 18.76
C ASN A 79 8.16 13.05 19.31
N SER A 80 7.40 12.22 20.03
CA SER A 80 7.90 10.92 20.50
C SER A 80 8.27 10.01 19.32
N LEU A 81 7.42 9.96 18.29
CA LEU A 81 7.70 9.18 17.07
C LEU A 81 8.98 9.69 16.38
N LEU A 82 9.14 11.00 16.20
CA LEU A 82 10.34 11.59 15.60
C LEU A 82 11.61 11.21 16.37
N ILE A 83 11.56 11.25 17.71
CA ILE A 83 12.70 10.83 18.55
C ILE A 83 13.01 9.34 18.35
N PHE A 84 12.00 8.49 18.23
CA PHE A 84 12.21 7.05 18.04
C PHE A 84 12.72 6.72 16.64
N ILE A 85 12.29 7.45 15.60
CA ILE A 85 12.83 7.31 14.24
C ILE A 85 14.33 7.55 14.24
N ASP A 86 14.80 8.63 14.90
CA ASP A 86 16.23 8.95 15.03
C ASP A 86 17.05 7.90 15.82
N GLN A 87 16.40 6.95 16.48
CA GLN A 87 17.02 5.96 17.37
C GLN A 87 17.02 4.53 16.81
N ILE A 88 16.70 4.34 15.55
CA ILE A 88 16.76 3.02 14.91
C ILE A 88 18.17 2.45 14.94
N GLN A 89 18.28 1.16 15.24
CA GLN A 89 19.57 0.46 15.35
C GLN A 89 20.30 0.41 14.00
N PRO A 90 21.62 0.52 14.00
CA PRO A 90 22.41 0.25 12.80
C PRO A 90 22.08 -1.14 12.20
N GLY A 91 21.85 -1.18 10.89
CA GLY A 91 21.47 -2.41 10.18
C GLY A 91 19.97 -2.74 10.20
N GLY A 92 19.15 -1.98 10.94
CA GLY A 92 17.70 -2.00 10.82
C GLY A 92 17.19 -0.94 9.86
N PHE A 93 15.96 -1.12 9.36
CA PHE A 93 15.30 -0.19 8.47
C PHE A 93 13.92 0.20 9.01
N LEU A 94 13.61 1.49 8.90
CA LEU A 94 12.27 1.99 9.11
C LEU A 94 11.70 2.43 7.78
N ILE A 95 10.56 1.86 7.40
CA ILE A 95 9.86 2.20 6.19
C ILE A 95 8.46 2.69 6.57
N ALA A 96 8.08 3.88 6.10
CA ALA A 96 6.74 4.43 6.28
C ALA A 96 6.04 4.55 4.93
N ALA A 97 4.80 4.11 4.85
CA ALA A 97 3.96 4.24 3.67
C ALA A 97 2.80 5.18 3.93
N THR A 98 2.55 6.09 2.99
CA THR A 98 1.41 7.01 3.02
C THR A 98 0.74 7.11 1.66
N ASN A 99 -0.54 7.46 1.66
CA ASN A 99 -1.30 7.84 0.46
C ASN A 99 -1.60 9.35 0.44
N LEU A 100 -1.24 10.10 1.50
CA LEU A 100 -1.51 11.52 1.68
C LEU A 100 -0.21 12.28 2.03
N ASP A 101 0.72 12.27 1.09
CA ASP A 101 2.03 12.91 1.23
C ASP A 101 1.94 14.41 1.53
N ALA A 102 0.99 15.12 0.90
CA ALA A 102 0.79 16.55 1.10
C ALA A 102 0.37 16.94 2.54
N HIS A 103 -0.16 16.02 3.33
CA HIS A 103 -0.63 16.25 4.69
C HIS A 103 0.43 15.96 5.77
N LEU A 104 1.57 15.37 5.39
CA LEU A 104 2.63 15.07 6.33
C LEU A 104 3.43 16.33 6.69
N ASP A 105 3.72 16.48 7.99
CA ASP A 105 4.57 17.55 8.51
C ASP A 105 5.97 17.50 7.88
N PRO A 106 6.50 18.63 7.39
CA PRO A 106 7.86 18.70 6.86
C PRO A 106 8.95 18.19 7.83
N ALA A 107 8.71 18.25 9.14
CA ALA A 107 9.64 17.71 10.13
C ALA A 107 9.74 16.17 10.06
N ILE A 108 8.68 15.49 9.64
CA ILE A 108 8.66 14.05 9.42
C ILE A 108 9.53 13.71 8.21
N TRP A 109 9.33 14.40 7.08
CA TRP A 109 10.09 14.18 5.85
C TRP A 109 11.61 14.28 6.05
N ARG A 110 12.05 15.21 6.90
CA ARG A 110 13.49 15.42 7.19
C ARG A 110 14.14 14.31 7.99
N ARG A 111 13.37 13.34 8.51
CA ARG A 111 13.87 12.20 9.29
C ARG A 111 14.09 10.96 8.43
N PHE A 112 13.57 10.95 7.22
CA PHE A 112 13.78 9.85 6.29
C PHE A 112 14.93 10.19 5.35
N ASP A 113 15.86 9.26 5.18
CA ASP A 113 17.02 9.40 4.29
C ASP A 113 16.60 9.37 2.82
N GLU A 114 15.56 8.59 2.51
CA GLU A 114 15.11 8.36 1.15
C GLU A 114 13.58 8.44 1.03
N VAL A 115 13.11 8.96 -0.10
CA VAL A 115 11.69 9.00 -0.46
C VAL A 115 11.50 8.28 -1.80
N VAL A 116 10.66 7.25 -1.78
CA VAL A 116 10.34 6.45 -2.96
C VAL A 116 8.90 6.69 -3.39
N TRP A 117 8.72 7.14 -4.61
CA TRP A 117 7.39 7.37 -5.20
C TRP A 117 6.88 6.11 -5.88
N PHE A 118 5.61 5.82 -5.66
CA PHE A 118 4.91 4.69 -6.25
C PHE A 118 3.77 5.20 -7.13
N ASP A 119 4.09 5.47 -8.36
CA ASP A 119 3.13 5.93 -9.37
C ASP A 119 2.29 4.76 -9.93
N HIS A 120 1.30 5.09 -10.74
CA HIS A 120 0.60 4.10 -11.54
C HIS A 120 1.57 3.47 -12.55
N PRO A 121 1.40 2.16 -12.87
CA PRO A 121 2.24 1.51 -13.85
C PRO A 121 2.09 2.14 -15.24
N ASP A 122 3.19 2.33 -15.94
CA ASP A 122 3.20 2.68 -17.36
C ASP A 122 2.80 1.48 -18.25
N GLU A 123 2.67 1.69 -19.56
CA GLU A 123 2.27 0.64 -20.49
C GLU A 123 3.25 -0.56 -20.48
N ALA A 124 4.55 -0.32 -20.35
CA ALA A 124 5.55 -1.37 -20.29
C ALA A 124 5.41 -2.22 -19.02
N MET A 125 5.13 -1.57 -17.90
CA MET A 125 4.86 -2.22 -16.62
C MET A 125 3.54 -2.99 -16.64
N VAL A 126 2.48 -2.44 -17.23
CA VAL A 126 1.20 -3.14 -17.42
C VAL A 126 1.39 -4.39 -18.27
N ARG A 127 2.10 -4.28 -19.40
CA ARG A 127 2.43 -5.43 -20.27
C ARG A 127 3.15 -6.53 -19.49
N ARG A 128 4.21 -6.17 -18.78
CA ARG A 128 4.99 -7.10 -17.97
C ARG A 128 4.15 -7.77 -16.90
N TYR A 129 3.27 -7.00 -16.26
CA TYR A 129 2.36 -7.51 -15.23
C TYR A 129 1.38 -8.53 -15.83
N LEU A 130 0.68 -8.21 -16.92
CA LEU A 130 -0.28 -9.09 -17.57
C LEU A 130 0.39 -10.39 -18.03
N THR A 131 1.55 -10.30 -18.68
CA THR A 131 2.32 -11.46 -19.12
C THR A 131 2.64 -12.40 -17.95
N ASN A 132 3.08 -11.85 -16.82
CA ASN A 132 3.39 -12.66 -15.64
C ASN A 132 2.13 -13.21 -14.95
N ALA A 133 1.08 -12.42 -14.80
CA ALA A 133 -0.16 -12.80 -14.11
C ALA A 133 -0.93 -13.90 -14.88
N LEU A 134 -0.78 -13.94 -16.21
CA LEU A 134 -1.45 -14.90 -17.09
C LEU A 134 -0.55 -16.05 -17.56
N LYS A 135 0.74 -16.06 -17.20
CA LYS A 135 1.74 -17.04 -17.67
C LYS A 135 1.30 -18.49 -17.56
N ASN A 136 0.60 -18.85 -16.49
CA ASN A 136 0.14 -20.22 -16.21
C ASN A 136 -1.34 -20.44 -16.56
N THR A 137 -1.91 -19.59 -17.41
CA THR A 137 -3.30 -19.66 -17.81
C THR A 137 -3.38 -19.60 -19.32
N GLU A 138 -4.10 -20.54 -19.94
CA GLU A 138 -4.35 -20.47 -21.38
C GLU A 138 -5.22 -19.25 -21.70
N THR A 139 -4.76 -18.43 -22.66
CA THR A 139 -5.48 -17.23 -23.11
C THR A 139 -5.67 -17.26 -24.62
N GLU A 140 -6.82 -16.79 -25.10
CA GLU A 140 -7.14 -16.63 -26.54
C GLU A 140 -6.77 -15.23 -27.05
N PHE A 141 -5.86 -14.54 -26.36
CA PHE A 141 -5.41 -13.18 -26.65
C PHE A 141 -3.99 -12.97 -26.13
N GLU A 142 -3.34 -11.94 -26.65
CA GLU A 142 -2.05 -11.48 -26.17
C GLU A 142 -2.23 -10.34 -25.15
N ALA A 143 -1.28 -10.22 -24.22
CA ALA A 143 -1.31 -9.13 -23.22
C ALA A 143 -1.41 -7.75 -23.88
N GLU A 144 -0.75 -7.58 -25.03
CA GLU A 144 -0.72 -6.36 -25.83
C GLU A 144 -2.11 -5.83 -26.22
N ASP A 145 -3.05 -6.72 -26.45
CA ASP A 145 -4.43 -6.37 -26.84
C ASP A 145 -5.15 -5.46 -25.81
N PHE A 146 -4.64 -5.42 -24.57
CA PHE A 146 -5.30 -4.74 -23.45
C PHE A 146 -4.43 -3.71 -22.74
N VAL A 147 -3.14 -3.60 -23.04
CA VAL A 147 -2.21 -2.68 -22.36
C VAL A 147 -2.75 -1.25 -22.33
N GLN A 148 -3.11 -0.71 -23.50
CA GLN A 148 -3.59 0.67 -23.61
C GLN A 148 -4.88 0.93 -22.83
N SER A 149 -5.79 -0.05 -22.78
CA SER A 149 -7.06 0.06 -22.03
C SER A 149 -6.88 -0.01 -20.51
N LEU A 150 -5.70 -0.39 -20.05
CA LEU A 150 -5.37 -0.62 -18.64
C LEU A 150 -4.30 0.34 -18.10
N ALA A 151 -3.88 1.33 -18.86
CA ALA A 151 -2.80 2.27 -18.48
C ALA A 151 -3.11 3.07 -17.19
N ASP A 152 -4.39 3.33 -16.90
CA ASP A 152 -4.82 4.08 -15.71
C ASP A 152 -5.14 3.18 -14.48
N TYR A 153 -4.78 1.90 -14.54
CA TYR A 153 -5.09 0.97 -13.46
C TYR A 153 -3.89 0.71 -12.56
N SER A 154 -4.11 0.70 -11.25
CA SER A 154 -3.10 0.28 -10.27
C SER A 154 -2.87 -1.24 -10.35
N TYR A 155 -1.72 -1.72 -9.86
CA TYR A 155 -1.43 -3.15 -9.82
C TYR A 155 -2.51 -3.98 -9.10
N ALA A 156 -3.08 -3.47 -8.00
CA ALA A 156 -4.16 -4.15 -7.30
C ALA A 156 -5.46 -4.22 -8.13
N GLU A 157 -5.70 -3.25 -8.99
CA GLU A 157 -6.84 -3.30 -9.91
C GLU A 157 -6.56 -4.26 -11.08
N LEU A 158 -5.35 -4.26 -11.62
CA LEU A 158 -4.92 -5.23 -12.64
C LEU A 158 -5.06 -6.67 -12.13
N GLU A 159 -4.64 -6.92 -10.90
CA GLU A 159 -4.81 -8.21 -10.25
C GLU A 159 -6.28 -8.63 -10.18
N LYS A 160 -7.15 -7.73 -9.73
CA LYS A 160 -8.59 -7.99 -9.66
C LYS A 160 -9.20 -8.28 -11.02
N ILE A 161 -8.77 -7.58 -12.08
CA ILE A 161 -9.23 -7.82 -13.45
C ILE A 161 -8.80 -9.20 -13.91
N CYS A 162 -7.54 -9.58 -13.75
CA CYS A 162 -7.02 -10.91 -14.11
C CYS A 162 -7.77 -12.01 -13.36
N ASN A 163 -7.94 -11.85 -12.04
CA ASN A 163 -8.66 -12.83 -11.22
C ASN A 163 -10.15 -12.92 -11.60
N GLN A 164 -10.79 -11.81 -11.94
CA GLN A 164 -12.17 -11.80 -12.42
C GLN A 164 -12.32 -12.51 -13.76
N ALA A 165 -11.39 -12.31 -14.70
CA ALA A 165 -11.40 -12.99 -16.00
C ALA A 165 -11.21 -14.52 -15.82
N LYS A 166 -10.28 -14.93 -14.96
CA LYS A 166 -10.10 -16.35 -14.57
C LYS A 166 -11.39 -16.92 -13.99
N LYS A 167 -12.05 -16.19 -13.09
CA LYS A 167 -13.31 -16.61 -12.48
C LYS A 167 -14.42 -16.82 -13.50
N ILE A 168 -14.58 -15.91 -14.47
CA ILE A 168 -15.58 -16.02 -15.55
C ILE A 168 -15.34 -17.30 -16.35
N SER A 169 -14.11 -17.53 -16.81
CA SER A 169 -13.75 -18.73 -17.57
C SER A 169 -14.04 -20.03 -16.79
N LEU A 170 -13.69 -20.06 -15.49
CA LEU A 170 -13.95 -21.22 -14.62
C LEU A 170 -15.44 -21.49 -14.42
N LEU A 171 -16.26 -20.45 -14.23
CA LEU A 171 -17.71 -20.60 -14.08
C LEU A 171 -18.36 -21.16 -15.34
N ASP A 172 -17.83 -20.82 -16.53
CA ASP A 172 -18.24 -21.36 -17.80
C ASP A 172 -17.59 -22.71 -18.14
N ARG A 173 -16.88 -23.32 -17.16
CA ARG A 173 -16.18 -24.61 -17.29
C ARG A 173 -15.16 -24.64 -18.46
N ARG A 174 -14.56 -23.49 -18.79
CA ARG A 174 -13.51 -23.37 -19.81
C ARG A 174 -12.13 -23.40 -19.17
N LYS A 175 -11.14 -23.90 -19.93
CA LYS A 175 -9.73 -23.92 -19.50
C LYS A 175 -9.01 -22.65 -19.90
N SER A 176 -9.43 -22.03 -21.00
CA SER A 176 -8.86 -20.79 -21.53
C SER A 176 -9.68 -19.56 -21.15
N ILE A 177 -9.02 -18.42 -21.03
CA ILE A 177 -9.67 -17.11 -20.89
C ILE A 177 -9.86 -16.53 -22.29
N SER A 178 -11.10 -16.29 -22.69
CA SER A 178 -11.38 -15.64 -23.97
C SER A 178 -11.17 -14.13 -23.90
N LYS A 179 -10.98 -13.52 -25.06
CA LYS A 179 -10.93 -12.05 -25.19
C LYS A 179 -12.20 -11.36 -24.67
N LYS A 180 -13.35 -12.04 -24.76
CA LYS A 180 -14.63 -11.57 -24.21
C LYS A 180 -14.59 -11.54 -22.68
N ASP A 181 -14.12 -12.61 -22.03
CA ASP A 181 -14.07 -12.68 -20.57
C ASP A 181 -13.21 -11.58 -19.98
N PHE A 182 -12.09 -11.29 -20.62
CA PHE A 182 -11.19 -10.25 -20.17
C PHE A 182 -11.82 -8.85 -20.32
N ARG A 183 -12.52 -8.58 -21.43
CA ARG A 183 -13.29 -7.35 -21.61
C ARG A 183 -14.40 -7.20 -20.57
N ASP A 184 -15.11 -8.28 -20.27
CA ASP A 184 -16.18 -8.27 -19.27
C ASP A 184 -15.62 -8.01 -17.86
N ALA A 185 -14.43 -8.55 -17.55
CA ALA A 185 -13.71 -8.25 -16.32
C ALA A 185 -13.32 -6.77 -16.21
N ILE A 186 -12.83 -6.16 -17.29
CA ILE A 186 -12.53 -4.72 -17.34
C ILE A 186 -13.79 -3.90 -17.10
N ARG A 187 -14.89 -4.19 -17.81
CA ARG A 187 -16.17 -3.50 -17.61
C ARG A 187 -16.70 -3.61 -16.18
N TYR A 188 -16.48 -4.75 -15.54
CA TYR A 188 -16.84 -4.92 -14.13
C TYR A 188 -15.99 -4.00 -13.22
N ALA A 189 -14.69 -3.91 -13.46
CA ALA A 189 -13.80 -3.01 -12.72
C ALA A 189 -14.18 -1.53 -12.92
N GLU A 190 -14.49 -1.11 -14.14
CA GLU A 190 -14.98 0.24 -14.47
C GLU A 190 -16.26 0.60 -13.71
N ARG A 191 -17.26 -0.27 -13.74
CA ARG A 191 -18.52 -0.07 -12.99
C ARG A 191 -18.27 0.08 -11.49
N ARG A 192 -17.35 -0.70 -10.95
CA ARG A 192 -16.96 -0.61 -9.54
C ARG A 192 -16.29 0.72 -9.24
N ARG A 193 -15.34 1.17 -10.09
CA ARG A 193 -14.68 2.49 -9.97
C ARG A 193 -15.69 3.63 -9.96
N MET A 194 -16.65 3.61 -10.89
CA MET A 194 -17.69 4.64 -10.97
C MET A 194 -18.56 4.68 -9.71
N ARG A 195 -18.91 3.52 -9.15
CA ARG A 195 -19.70 3.45 -7.91
C ARG A 195 -18.93 4.00 -6.72
N LEU A 196 -17.66 3.67 -6.59
CA LEU A 196 -16.81 4.15 -5.48
C LEU A 196 -16.62 5.67 -5.56
N ARG A 197 -16.39 6.24 -6.75
CA ARG A 197 -16.28 7.69 -6.95
C ARG A 197 -17.59 8.43 -6.57
N LYS A 198 -18.76 7.86 -6.86
CA LYS A 198 -20.04 8.45 -6.46
C LYS A 198 -20.25 8.45 -4.94
N LEU A 199 -19.72 7.43 -4.24
CA LEU A 199 -19.82 7.37 -2.77
C LEU A 199 -18.88 8.37 -2.09
N SER A 200 -17.67 8.60 -2.65
CA SER A 200 -16.73 9.58 -2.11
C SER A 200 -17.13 11.04 -2.38
N ASN A 201 -17.92 11.31 -3.42
CA ASN A 201 -18.39 12.67 -3.72
C ASN A 201 -19.68 13.05 -2.94
N ASN A 202 -20.27 12.11 -2.22
CA ASN A 202 -21.49 12.33 -1.43
C ASN A 202 -21.19 12.43 0.10
N GLN A 203 -19.92 12.45 0.48
CA GLN A 203 -19.43 12.74 1.84
C GLN A 203 -18.73 14.10 1.89
#